data_b7dbd18535b019831c9cbd3adfd01ab9
#
_entry.id   b7dbd18535b019831c9cbd3adfd01ab9
#
_cell.length_a   1.000
_cell.length_b   1.000
_cell.length_c   1.000
_cell.angle_alpha   90.00
_cell.angle_beta   90.00
_cell.angle_gamma   90.00
#
_symmetry.space_group_name_H-M   'P 1'
#
loop_
_entity.id
_entity.type
_entity.pdbx_description
1 polymer ?
#
loop_
_entity_poly.entity_id
_entity_poly.type
_entity_poly.pdbx_seq_one_letter_code
_entity_poly.pdbx_strand_id
1 'polypeptide(L)'
;MYITILFIVLIVLAVLAFFEDDEIQAQTWLLVVVAVVLTLCAALRPEGVDKDYTSYLGYYANPETGMALLTEPTFKYICSIARFLEFPLLIFIIYALLAVPLKVYSVVRLTPLWYMSILVWFSHLYIVQDLTQIRVAVAATIYLFALPYLIDGRRWRFLLCIVVAILFHYSALFLLPICLFGNKPMVRWKWMLLYILPFLCYFTSIISIELLYRVPIPFIQEKIVVYEEMIKYADMFSELNKFNIMALFRLFTYYMLLWKCNTIAKVYPNMSIVLKIMCYSICVYSALSFFPVFAVRAQELIGVIDFVALPLLALAFRPNWFGRLAVILYAVGVFMADMFLYDYLKFDA
;
A
#
# COMPACT_ATOMS: atom_id res chain seq x y z
N MET A 1 -8.72 18.07 17.05
CA MET A 1 -9.90 17.95 16.17
C MET A 1 -9.70 16.98 15.01
N TYR A 2 -8.66 17.12 14.19
CA TYR A 2 -8.40 16.24 13.02
C TYR A 2 -8.30 14.74 13.40
N ILE A 3 -7.48 14.41 14.39
CA ILE A 3 -7.32 13.04 14.88
C ILE A 3 -8.66 12.44 15.37
N THR A 4 -9.49 13.25 16.05
CA THR A 4 -10.84 12.82 16.49
C THR A 4 -11.71 12.40 15.30
N ILE A 5 -11.62 13.12 14.17
CA ILE A 5 -12.35 12.78 12.95
C ILE A 5 -11.88 11.40 12.45
N LEU A 6 -10.56 11.11 12.44
CA LEU A 6 -10.05 9.81 12.03
C LEU A 6 -10.57 8.66 12.91
N PHE A 7 -10.68 8.87 14.24
CA PHE A 7 -11.27 7.89 15.15
C PHE A 7 -12.76 7.65 14.85
N ILE A 8 -13.53 8.72 14.57
CA ILE A 8 -14.94 8.59 14.19
C ILE A 8 -15.06 7.80 12.89
N VAL A 9 -14.23 8.09 11.88
CA VAL A 9 -14.20 7.37 10.61
C VAL A 9 -13.87 5.89 10.83
N LEU A 10 -12.89 5.56 11.69
CA LEU A 10 -12.57 4.19 12.04
C LEU A 10 -13.78 3.43 12.60
N ILE A 11 -14.50 4.04 13.56
CA ILE A 11 -15.67 3.43 14.17
C ILE A 11 -16.78 3.22 13.13
N VAL A 12 -17.05 4.22 12.31
CA VAL A 12 -18.07 4.11 11.24
C VAL A 12 -17.71 3.00 10.25
N LEU A 13 -16.46 2.95 9.80
CA LEU A 13 -15.99 1.89 8.90
C LEU A 13 -16.05 0.50 9.56
N ALA A 14 -15.73 0.38 10.84
CA ALA A 14 -15.82 -0.89 11.57
C ALA A 14 -17.27 -1.38 11.65
N VAL A 15 -18.23 -0.48 11.91
CA VAL A 15 -19.66 -0.80 11.93
C VAL A 15 -20.14 -1.23 10.53
N LEU A 16 -19.82 -0.45 9.49
CA LEU A 16 -20.18 -0.79 8.11
C LEU A 16 -19.58 -2.14 7.69
N ALA A 17 -18.32 -2.40 8.02
CA ALA A 17 -17.65 -3.67 7.72
C ALA A 17 -18.26 -4.87 8.46
N PHE A 18 -18.71 -4.68 9.70
CA PHE A 18 -19.33 -5.76 10.47
C PHE A 18 -20.69 -6.18 9.90
N PHE A 19 -21.51 -5.20 9.53
CA PHE A 19 -22.85 -5.42 8.99
C PHE A 19 -22.90 -5.51 7.45
N GLU A 20 -21.72 -5.47 6.80
CA GLU A 20 -21.64 -5.49 5.33
C GLU A 20 -22.40 -6.68 4.73
N ASP A 21 -23.43 -6.37 3.94
CA ASP A 21 -24.22 -7.30 3.14
C ASP A 21 -24.61 -6.66 1.80
N ASP A 22 -25.39 -7.39 1.00
CA ASP A 22 -25.81 -6.90 -0.30
C ASP A 22 -26.73 -5.66 -0.20
N GLU A 23 -27.49 -5.51 0.89
CA GLU A 23 -28.38 -4.36 1.10
C GLU A 23 -27.58 -3.08 1.40
N ILE A 24 -26.54 -3.19 2.27
CA ILE A 24 -25.64 -2.08 2.56
C ILE A 24 -24.82 -1.71 1.33
N GLN A 25 -24.33 -2.70 0.58
CA GLN A 25 -23.59 -2.44 -0.66
C GLN A 25 -24.48 -1.82 -1.75
N ALA A 26 -25.77 -2.14 -1.80
CA ALA A 26 -26.73 -1.50 -2.71
C ALA A 26 -26.88 0.01 -2.44
N GLN A 27 -26.57 0.48 -1.22
CA GLN A 27 -26.57 1.89 -0.86
C GLN A 27 -25.26 2.57 -1.29
N THR A 28 -25.04 2.68 -2.60
CA THR A 28 -23.81 3.26 -3.18
C THR A 28 -23.51 4.68 -2.70
N TRP A 29 -24.50 5.43 -2.25
CA TRP A 29 -24.31 6.76 -1.69
C TRP A 29 -23.46 6.74 -0.42
N LEU A 30 -23.56 5.70 0.43
CA LEU A 30 -22.69 5.54 1.61
C LEU A 30 -21.22 5.44 1.19
N LEU A 31 -20.94 4.68 0.16
CA LEU A 31 -19.59 4.54 -0.39
C LEU A 31 -19.04 5.88 -0.92
N VAL A 32 -19.90 6.65 -1.59
CA VAL A 32 -19.55 8.00 -2.08
C VAL A 32 -19.24 8.92 -0.89
N VAL A 33 -20.08 8.92 0.16
CA VAL A 33 -19.82 9.72 1.38
C VAL A 33 -18.49 9.32 2.02
N VAL A 34 -18.22 8.03 2.18
CA VAL A 34 -16.93 7.54 2.70
C VAL A 34 -15.77 8.04 1.83
N ALA A 35 -15.86 7.90 0.50
CA ALA A 35 -14.83 8.37 -0.41
C ALA A 35 -14.59 9.89 -0.30
N VAL A 36 -15.65 10.69 -0.22
CA VAL A 36 -15.57 12.15 -0.06
C VAL A 36 -14.92 12.51 1.29
N VAL A 37 -15.37 11.90 2.40
CA VAL A 37 -14.80 12.17 3.73
C VAL A 37 -13.30 11.84 3.76
N LEU A 38 -12.92 10.65 3.28
CA LEU A 38 -11.50 10.26 3.21
C LEU A 38 -10.68 11.20 2.31
N THR A 39 -11.24 11.61 1.16
CA THR A 39 -10.57 12.56 0.26
C THR A 39 -10.36 13.91 0.95
N LEU A 40 -11.38 14.44 1.63
CA LEU A 40 -11.26 15.71 2.37
C LEU A 40 -10.26 15.60 3.53
N CYS A 41 -10.26 14.51 4.28
CA CYS A 41 -9.27 14.28 5.33
C CYS A 41 -7.84 14.27 4.76
N ALA A 42 -7.61 13.65 3.61
CA ALA A 42 -6.28 13.62 2.99
C ALA A 42 -5.88 14.98 2.39
N ALA A 43 -6.83 15.68 1.74
CA ALA A 43 -6.58 16.94 1.05
C ALA A 43 -6.36 18.11 2.02
N LEU A 44 -7.11 18.15 3.12
CA LEU A 44 -7.19 19.29 4.05
C LEU A 44 -6.54 18.99 5.40
N ARG A 45 -5.63 18.01 5.44
CA ARG A 45 -4.94 17.67 6.68
C ARG A 45 -4.11 18.86 7.19
N PRO A 46 -4.05 19.09 8.52
CA PRO A 46 -3.29 20.18 9.11
C PRO A 46 -1.79 20.06 8.81
N GLU A 47 -1.12 21.20 8.75
CA GLU A 47 0.33 21.25 8.62
C GLU A 47 1.01 20.60 9.83
N GLY A 48 2.02 19.77 9.55
CA GLY A 48 2.80 19.09 10.59
C GLY A 48 2.12 17.89 11.22
N VAL A 49 0.90 17.54 10.82
CA VAL A 49 0.22 16.33 11.33
C VAL A 49 0.93 15.06 10.90
N ASP A 50 1.50 15.02 9.71
CA ASP A 50 2.31 13.92 9.20
C ASP A 50 3.79 14.30 9.04
N LYS A 51 4.65 13.29 8.94
CA LYS A 51 6.11 13.46 8.93
C LYS A 51 6.64 14.09 7.62
N ASP A 52 5.93 13.92 6.50
CA ASP A 52 6.41 14.34 5.18
C ASP A 52 5.82 15.68 4.71
N TYR A 53 4.82 16.24 5.40
CA TYR A 53 4.13 17.47 5.00
C TYR A 53 5.12 18.63 4.77
N THR A 54 5.98 18.90 5.75
CA THR A 54 6.98 19.97 5.68
C THR A 54 8.02 19.71 4.59
N SER A 55 8.37 18.44 4.34
CA SER A 55 9.27 18.06 3.25
C SER A 55 8.68 18.39 1.88
N TYR A 56 7.37 18.13 1.67
CA TYR A 56 6.69 18.50 0.43
C TYR A 56 6.63 20.04 0.22
N LEU A 57 6.39 20.81 1.27
CA LEU A 57 6.47 22.27 1.21
C LEU A 57 7.89 22.75 0.92
N GLY A 58 8.91 22.09 1.50
CA GLY A 58 10.31 22.36 1.19
C GLY A 58 10.65 22.14 -0.29
N TYR A 59 10.17 21.04 -0.90
CA TYR A 59 10.34 20.77 -2.34
C TYR A 59 9.57 21.76 -3.22
N TYR A 60 8.40 22.20 -2.77
CA TYR A 60 7.65 23.26 -3.43
C TYR A 60 8.42 24.59 -3.44
N ALA A 61 8.98 24.97 -2.30
CA ALA A 61 9.70 26.24 -2.15
C ALA A 61 11.06 26.25 -2.89
N ASN A 62 11.78 25.11 -2.85
CA ASN A 62 13.15 25.00 -3.37
C ASN A 62 13.29 23.84 -4.38
N PRO A 63 12.73 23.96 -5.60
CA PRO A 63 12.64 22.85 -6.55
C PRO A 63 13.97 22.41 -7.14
N GLU A 64 15.00 23.28 -7.08
CA GLU A 64 16.30 23.06 -7.72
C GLU A 64 17.37 22.57 -6.73
N THR A 65 16.98 22.26 -5.50
CA THR A 65 17.93 21.88 -4.42
C THR A 65 17.69 20.48 -3.91
N GLY A 66 18.79 19.80 -3.58
CA GLY A 66 18.81 18.55 -2.83
C GLY A 66 17.88 17.48 -3.37
N MET A 67 17.08 16.88 -2.46
CA MET A 67 16.14 15.80 -2.79
C MET A 67 15.01 16.19 -3.73
N ALA A 68 14.71 17.49 -3.89
CA ALA A 68 13.70 17.97 -4.84
C ALA A 68 14.07 17.62 -6.29
N LEU A 69 15.37 17.64 -6.64
CA LEU A 69 15.85 17.24 -7.97
C LEU A 69 15.60 15.77 -8.29
N LEU A 70 15.57 14.91 -7.27
CA LEU A 70 15.38 13.46 -7.40
C LEU A 70 13.89 13.04 -7.34
N THR A 71 12.97 14.02 -7.26
CA THR A 71 11.53 13.73 -7.27
C THR A 71 11.04 13.37 -8.68
N GLU A 72 9.92 12.68 -8.74
CA GLU A 72 9.30 12.19 -9.98
C GLU A 72 8.76 13.35 -10.84
N PRO A 73 8.70 13.18 -12.19
CA PRO A 73 8.26 14.22 -13.12
C PRO A 73 6.87 14.77 -12.80
N THR A 74 5.92 13.93 -12.43
CA THR A 74 4.54 14.34 -12.09
C THR A 74 4.51 15.24 -10.87
N PHE A 75 5.34 14.97 -9.86
CA PHE A 75 5.44 15.80 -8.68
C PHE A 75 6.00 17.18 -9.01
N LYS A 76 7.07 17.24 -9.79
CA LYS A 76 7.67 18.52 -10.26
C LYS A 76 6.64 19.36 -11.03
N TYR A 77 5.87 18.71 -11.91
CA TYR A 77 4.83 19.37 -12.70
C TYR A 77 3.71 19.95 -11.83
N ILE A 78 3.19 19.14 -10.87
CA ILE A 78 2.15 19.57 -9.92
C ILE A 78 2.67 20.72 -9.04
N CYS A 79 3.90 20.65 -8.54
CA CYS A 79 4.52 21.74 -7.79
C CYS A 79 4.67 23.02 -8.64
N SER A 80 4.97 22.90 -9.94
CA SER A 80 5.04 24.04 -10.84
C SER A 80 3.69 24.74 -11.01
N ILE A 81 2.60 23.96 -11.17
CA ILE A 81 1.24 24.51 -11.21
C ILE A 81 0.88 25.18 -9.87
N ALA A 82 1.18 24.52 -8.74
CA ALA A 82 0.91 25.08 -7.43
C ALA A 82 1.66 26.38 -7.16
N ARG A 83 2.92 26.50 -7.65
CA ARG A 83 3.69 27.76 -7.58
C ARG A 83 3.09 28.85 -8.46
N PHE A 84 2.69 28.51 -9.70
CA PHE A 84 2.04 29.46 -10.59
C PHE A 84 0.75 30.05 -10.02
N LEU A 85 0.00 29.23 -9.24
CA LEU A 85 -1.24 29.64 -8.57
C LEU A 85 -1.00 30.21 -7.16
N GLU A 86 0.25 30.25 -6.70
CA GLU A 86 0.62 30.65 -5.32
C GLU A 86 -0.14 29.89 -4.24
N PHE A 87 -0.49 28.62 -4.50
CA PHE A 87 -1.36 27.83 -3.65
C PHE A 87 -0.72 26.45 -3.32
N PRO A 88 0.15 26.35 -2.29
CA PRO A 88 0.88 25.14 -1.96
C PRO A 88 -0.02 23.96 -1.54
N LEU A 89 -1.18 24.24 -0.91
CA LEU A 89 -2.16 23.21 -0.54
C LEU A 89 -2.68 22.42 -1.76
N LEU A 90 -2.62 22.99 -2.95
CA LEU A 90 -3.05 22.37 -4.20
C LEU A 90 -2.35 21.02 -4.44
N ILE A 91 -1.09 20.87 -4.01
CA ILE A 91 -0.34 19.62 -4.13
C ILE A 91 -1.10 18.51 -3.43
N PHE A 92 -1.48 18.71 -2.17
CA PHE A 92 -2.18 17.71 -1.37
C PHE A 92 -3.58 17.42 -1.90
N ILE A 93 -4.30 18.46 -2.36
CA ILE A 93 -5.63 18.32 -2.96
C ILE A 93 -5.57 17.45 -4.22
N ILE A 94 -4.62 17.72 -5.14
CA ILE A 94 -4.50 16.94 -6.38
C ILE A 94 -4.16 15.47 -6.07
N TYR A 95 -3.20 15.23 -5.19
CA TYR A 95 -2.80 13.86 -4.84
C TYR A 95 -3.94 13.10 -4.14
N ALA A 96 -4.67 13.73 -3.23
CA ALA A 96 -5.83 13.13 -2.57
C ALA A 96 -6.96 12.79 -3.56
N LEU A 97 -7.27 13.70 -4.48
CA LEU A 97 -8.28 13.49 -5.53
C LEU A 97 -7.90 12.38 -6.51
N LEU A 98 -6.61 12.22 -6.82
CA LEU A 98 -6.13 11.14 -7.70
C LEU A 98 -6.09 9.79 -6.98
N ALA A 99 -5.72 9.78 -5.69
CA ALA A 99 -5.53 8.52 -4.95
C ALA A 99 -6.83 7.95 -4.39
N VAL A 100 -7.52 8.71 -3.54
CA VAL A 100 -8.59 8.16 -2.69
C VAL A 100 -9.82 7.69 -3.48
N PRO A 101 -10.46 8.50 -4.36
CA PRO A 101 -11.64 8.06 -5.09
C PRO A 101 -11.36 6.87 -6.02
N LEU A 102 -10.20 6.89 -6.71
CA LEU A 102 -9.83 5.80 -7.60
C LEU A 102 -9.48 4.52 -6.83
N LYS A 103 -8.96 4.64 -5.60
CA LYS A 103 -8.69 3.49 -4.72
C LYS A 103 -9.99 2.85 -4.25
N VAL A 104 -10.96 3.65 -3.80
CA VAL A 104 -12.31 3.17 -3.44
C VAL A 104 -12.97 2.47 -4.64
N TYR A 105 -12.93 3.08 -5.81
CA TYR A 105 -13.43 2.45 -7.05
C TYR A 105 -12.75 1.11 -7.34
N SER A 106 -11.43 1.04 -7.15
CA SER A 106 -10.66 -0.18 -7.39
C SER A 106 -11.02 -1.30 -6.40
N VAL A 107 -11.28 -0.96 -5.13
CA VAL A 107 -11.75 -1.90 -4.10
C VAL A 107 -13.06 -2.56 -4.55
N VAL A 108 -14.04 -1.78 -4.98
CA VAL A 108 -15.34 -2.30 -5.46
C VAL A 108 -15.17 -3.32 -6.59
N ARG A 109 -14.19 -3.12 -7.46
CA ARG A 109 -13.92 -4.03 -8.58
C ARG A 109 -13.12 -5.27 -8.21
N LEU A 110 -12.37 -5.21 -7.12
CA LEU A 110 -11.41 -6.25 -6.74
C LEU A 110 -11.93 -7.22 -5.69
N THR A 111 -12.88 -6.83 -4.85
CA THR A 111 -13.34 -7.64 -3.73
C THR A 111 -14.85 -7.54 -3.52
N PRO A 112 -15.52 -8.60 -3.04
CA PRO A 112 -16.92 -8.53 -2.62
C PRO A 112 -17.10 -7.91 -1.23
N LEU A 113 -16.03 -7.63 -0.48
CA LEU A 113 -16.05 -7.08 0.88
C LEU A 113 -15.52 -5.65 0.87
N TRP A 114 -16.34 -4.69 0.44
CA TRP A 114 -15.92 -3.31 0.17
C TRP A 114 -15.53 -2.55 1.42
N TYR A 115 -16.44 -2.48 2.40
CA TYR A 115 -16.22 -1.72 3.63
C TYR A 115 -15.15 -2.35 4.51
N MET A 116 -15.07 -3.68 4.53
CA MET A 116 -14.00 -4.37 5.24
C MET A 116 -12.64 -4.11 4.62
N SER A 117 -12.55 -4.04 3.29
CA SER A 117 -11.31 -3.67 2.58
C SER A 117 -10.94 -2.21 2.80
N ILE A 118 -11.92 -1.31 2.80
CA ILE A 118 -11.71 0.11 3.11
C ILE A 118 -11.25 0.29 4.56
N LEU A 119 -11.82 -0.46 5.51
CA LEU A 119 -11.39 -0.45 6.91
C LEU A 119 -9.93 -0.89 7.05
N VAL A 120 -9.54 -1.99 6.43
CA VAL A 120 -8.15 -2.49 6.48
C VAL A 120 -7.19 -1.50 5.80
N TRP A 121 -7.58 -0.91 4.68
CA TRP A 121 -6.79 0.15 4.05
C TRP A 121 -6.66 1.37 4.96
N PHE A 122 -7.78 1.85 5.53
CA PHE A 122 -7.83 3.02 6.40
C PHE A 122 -6.97 2.85 7.65
N SER A 123 -6.92 1.62 8.20
CA SER A 123 -6.23 1.35 9.46
C SER A 123 -4.71 1.54 9.41
N HIS A 124 -4.09 1.45 8.25
CA HIS A 124 -2.63 1.56 8.07
C HIS A 124 -2.25 2.34 6.81
N LEU A 125 -2.53 1.76 5.64
CA LEU A 125 -2.01 2.30 4.39
C LEU A 125 -2.58 3.67 4.02
N TYR A 126 -3.77 4.02 4.50
CA TYR A 126 -4.29 5.37 4.35
C TYR A 126 -3.43 6.39 5.11
N ILE A 127 -3.01 6.08 6.32
CA ILE A 127 -2.13 6.93 7.13
C ILE A 127 -0.75 7.04 6.49
N VAL A 128 -0.14 5.89 6.17
CA VAL A 128 1.23 5.84 5.66
C VAL A 128 1.32 6.39 4.23
N GLN A 129 0.36 6.07 3.36
CA GLN A 129 0.43 6.47 1.95
C GLN A 129 -0.39 7.73 1.67
N ASP A 130 -1.71 7.72 1.94
CA ASP A 130 -2.58 8.79 1.47
C ASP A 130 -2.43 10.09 2.30
N LEU A 131 -2.03 9.99 3.58
CA LEU A 131 -1.68 11.15 4.39
C LEU A 131 -0.19 11.50 4.28
N THR A 132 0.74 10.53 4.40
CA THR A 132 2.16 10.80 4.51
C THR A 132 2.85 10.72 3.15
N GLN A 133 2.90 9.55 2.51
CA GLN A 133 3.64 9.30 1.26
C GLN A 133 2.75 9.50 0.03
N ILE A 134 2.22 10.70 -0.20
CA ILE A 134 1.19 11.00 -1.22
C ILE A 134 1.53 10.51 -2.64
N ARG A 135 2.80 10.52 -3.03
CA ARG A 135 3.26 10.06 -4.34
C ARG A 135 3.11 8.54 -4.50
N VAL A 136 3.45 7.79 -3.45
CA VAL A 136 3.25 6.33 -3.37
C VAL A 136 1.77 6.01 -3.41
N ALA A 137 0.92 6.80 -2.73
CA ALA A 137 -0.53 6.60 -2.71
C ALA A 137 -1.12 6.54 -4.11
N VAL A 138 -0.76 7.50 -4.99
CA VAL A 138 -1.25 7.52 -6.38
C VAL A 138 -0.72 6.33 -7.17
N ALA A 139 0.58 6.02 -7.05
CA ALA A 139 1.18 4.87 -7.75
C ALA A 139 0.52 3.55 -7.33
N ALA A 140 0.27 3.36 -6.03
CA ALA A 140 -0.43 2.21 -5.46
C ALA A 140 -1.88 2.11 -5.97
N THR A 141 -2.54 3.25 -6.07
CA THR A 141 -3.92 3.33 -6.58
C THR A 141 -4.01 2.95 -8.05
N ILE A 142 -3.08 3.45 -8.88
CA ILE A 142 -3.01 3.08 -10.31
C ILE A 142 -2.73 1.59 -10.46
N TYR A 143 -1.89 1.02 -9.62
CA TYR A 143 -1.62 -0.42 -9.59
C TYR A 143 -2.88 -1.22 -9.27
N LEU A 144 -3.64 -0.86 -8.24
CA LEU A 144 -4.91 -1.54 -7.91
C LEU A 144 -5.92 -1.42 -9.04
N PHE A 145 -6.04 -0.24 -9.64
CA PHE A 145 -6.89 0.00 -10.81
C PHE A 145 -6.49 -0.91 -12.00
N ALA A 146 -5.20 -1.20 -12.14
CA ALA A 146 -4.67 -2.04 -13.22
C ALA A 146 -4.89 -3.54 -13.00
N LEU A 147 -5.06 -4.02 -11.77
CA LEU A 147 -5.17 -5.45 -11.46
C LEU A 147 -6.30 -6.17 -12.21
N PRO A 148 -7.51 -5.61 -12.39
CA PRO A 148 -8.54 -6.25 -13.20
C PRO A 148 -8.09 -6.55 -14.64
N TYR A 149 -7.27 -5.67 -15.26
CA TYR A 149 -6.73 -5.96 -16.59
C TYR A 149 -5.80 -7.18 -16.59
N LEU A 150 -5.01 -7.34 -15.53
CA LEU A 150 -4.14 -8.52 -15.38
C LEU A 150 -4.96 -9.79 -15.12
N ILE A 151 -6.00 -9.72 -14.31
CA ILE A 151 -6.94 -10.81 -14.04
C ILE A 151 -7.59 -11.29 -15.34
N ASP A 152 -8.02 -10.34 -16.20
CA ASP A 152 -8.62 -10.62 -17.52
C ASP A 152 -7.60 -11.06 -18.57
N GLY A 153 -6.31 -11.17 -18.23
CA GLY A 153 -5.24 -11.53 -19.16
C GLY A 153 -4.77 -10.41 -20.08
N ARG A 154 -5.25 -9.19 -19.88
CA ARG A 154 -4.89 -7.99 -20.68
C ARG A 154 -3.60 -7.36 -20.20
N ARG A 155 -2.50 -8.11 -20.24
CA ARG A 155 -1.19 -7.73 -19.68
C ARG A 155 -0.66 -6.39 -20.18
N TRP A 156 -0.90 -6.06 -21.46
CA TRP A 156 -0.45 -4.80 -22.04
C TRP A 156 -1.08 -3.59 -21.37
N ARG A 157 -2.39 -3.65 -21.09
CA ARG A 157 -3.08 -2.58 -20.37
C ARG A 157 -2.58 -2.42 -18.93
N PHE A 158 -2.31 -3.54 -18.28
CA PHE A 158 -1.66 -3.53 -16.97
C PHE A 158 -0.31 -2.82 -17.04
N LEU A 159 0.57 -3.19 -17.96
CA LEU A 159 1.89 -2.58 -18.14
C LEU A 159 1.81 -1.08 -18.43
N LEU A 160 0.89 -0.63 -19.28
CA LEU A 160 0.67 0.81 -19.52
C LEU A 160 0.32 1.55 -18.22
N CYS A 161 -0.57 0.99 -17.40
CA CYS A 161 -0.89 1.58 -16.09
C CYS A 161 0.35 1.62 -15.18
N ILE A 162 1.17 0.56 -15.15
CA ILE A 162 2.39 0.56 -14.32
C ILE A 162 3.40 1.60 -14.81
N VAL A 163 3.54 1.81 -16.12
CA VAL A 163 4.38 2.90 -16.65
C VAL A 163 3.89 4.26 -16.15
N VAL A 164 2.57 4.50 -16.14
CA VAL A 164 2.01 5.72 -15.56
C VAL A 164 2.29 5.79 -14.05
N ALA A 165 2.16 4.67 -13.30
CA ALA A 165 2.47 4.63 -11.87
C ALA A 165 3.94 5.00 -11.59
N ILE A 166 4.89 4.57 -12.42
CA ILE A 166 6.31 4.91 -12.31
C ILE A 166 6.55 6.43 -12.41
N LEU A 167 5.77 7.15 -13.22
CA LEU A 167 5.87 8.59 -13.32
C LEU A 167 5.45 9.31 -12.02
N PHE A 168 4.60 8.69 -11.20
CA PHE A 168 4.21 9.19 -9.89
C PHE A 168 5.17 8.74 -8.79
N HIS A 169 5.70 7.52 -8.89
CA HIS A 169 6.68 7.02 -7.92
C HIS A 169 7.56 5.92 -8.49
N TYR A 170 8.86 6.14 -8.48
CA TYR A 170 9.83 5.23 -9.09
C TYR A 170 9.83 3.81 -8.50
N SER A 171 9.44 3.63 -7.22
CA SER A 171 9.31 2.29 -6.64
C SER A 171 8.26 1.43 -7.36
N ALA A 172 7.38 2.02 -8.20
CA ALA A 172 6.46 1.25 -9.03
C ALA A 172 7.17 0.35 -10.07
N LEU A 173 8.47 0.51 -10.29
CA LEU A 173 9.29 -0.46 -11.02
C LEU A 173 9.19 -1.87 -10.44
N PHE A 174 9.06 -2.01 -9.13
CA PHE A 174 8.85 -3.31 -8.46
C PHE A 174 7.51 -3.98 -8.80
N LEU A 175 6.58 -3.27 -9.44
CA LEU A 175 5.31 -3.83 -9.90
C LEU A 175 5.42 -4.50 -11.28
N LEU A 176 6.47 -4.23 -12.07
CA LEU A 176 6.63 -4.78 -13.42
C LEU A 176 6.62 -6.32 -13.45
N PRO A 177 7.32 -7.06 -12.55
CA PRO A 177 7.30 -8.51 -12.56
C PRO A 177 5.91 -9.12 -12.34
N ILE A 178 4.98 -8.38 -11.74
CA ILE A 178 3.60 -8.83 -11.51
C ILE A 178 2.87 -9.10 -12.83
N CYS A 179 3.26 -8.48 -13.95
CA CYS A 179 2.69 -8.73 -15.26
C CYS A 179 2.83 -10.21 -15.72
N LEU A 180 3.80 -10.93 -15.13
CA LEU A 180 4.01 -12.35 -15.41
C LEU A 180 3.01 -13.25 -14.70
N PHE A 181 2.33 -12.74 -13.66
CA PHE A 181 1.38 -13.50 -12.89
C PHE A 181 0.05 -13.61 -13.65
N GLY A 182 -0.56 -14.77 -13.54
CA GLY A 182 -1.89 -15.01 -14.11
C GLY A 182 -2.84 -15.52 -13.03
N ASN A 183 -4.13 -15.33 -13.27
CA ASN A 183 -5.18 -15.81 -12.36
C ASN A 183 -5.47 -17.30 -12.49
N LYS A 184 -4.85 -18.01 -13.46
CA LYS A 184 -5.07 -19.45 -13.64
C LYS A 184 -4.59 -20.22 -12.40
N PRO A 185 -5.35 -21.26 -11.99
CA PRO A 185 -4.90 -22.18 -10.96
C PRO A 185 -3.51 -22.74 -11.29
N MET A 186 -2.67 -22.83 -10.28
CA MET A 186 -1.31 -23.33 -10.50
C MET A 186 -1.28 -24.85 -10.55
N VAL A 187 -0.36 -25.41 -11.33
CA VAL A 187 -0.03 -26.83 -11.35
C VAL A 187 0.47 -27.25 -9.95
N ARG A 188 0.17 -28.48 -9.53
CA ARG A 188 0.39 -29.00 -8.16
C ARG A 188 1.78 -28.68 -7.57
N TRP A 189 2.85 -28.81 -8.33
CA TRP A 189 4.20 -28.51 -7.85
C TRP A 189 4.47 -27.00 -7.65
N LYS A 190 3.80 -26.14 -8.42
CA LYS A 190 3.92 -24.67 -8.25
C LYS A 190 3.26 -24.19 -6.96
N TRP A 191 2.25 -24.89 -6.46
CA TRP A 191 1.68 -24.63 -5.14
C TRP A 191 2.72 -24.82 -4.04
N MET A 192 3.60 -25.85 -4.16
CA MET A 192 4.70 -26.05 -3.21
C MET A 192 5.65 -24.85 -3.18
N LEU A 193 5.91 -24.20 -4.31
CA LEU A 193 6.72 -22.98 -4.34
C LEU A 193 6.13 -21.86 -3.49
N LEU A 194 4.80 -21.69 -3.50
CA LEU A 194 4.15 -20.68 -2.66
C LEU A 194 4.31 -20.96 -1.15
N TYR A 195 4.43 -22.23 -0.75
CA TYR A 195 4.73 -22.58 0.64
C TYR A 195 6.21 -22.35 1.01
N ILE A 196 7.10 -22.70 0.11
CA ILE A 196 8.54 -22.77 0.41
C ILE A 196 9.22 -21.41 0.20
N LEU A 197 8.87 -20.68 -0.86
CA LEU A 197 9.60 -19.49 -1.30
C LEU A 197 9.61 -18.36 -0.26
N PRO A 198 8.50 -17.97 0.38
CA PRO A 198 8.53 -16.96 1.43
C PRO A 198 9.42 -17.38 2.60
N PHE A 199 9.33 -18.65 3.00
CA PHE A 199 10.15 -19.18 4.08
C PHE A 199 11.64 -19.12 3.74
N LEU A 200 12.03 -19.58 2.55
CA LEU A 200 13.43 -19.48 2.11
C LEU A 200 13.93 -18.03 2.08
N CYS A 201 13.15 -17.12 1.52
CA CYS A 201 13.51 -15.71 1.47
C CYS A 201 13.72 -15.09 2.87
N TYR A 202 12.96 -15.53 3.87
CA TYR A 202 13.13 -15.05 5.24
C TYR A 202 14.43 -15.52 5.88
N PHE A 203 14.85 -16.76 5.63
CA PHE A 203 16.01 -17.38 6.29
C PHE A 203 17.30 -17.29 5.49
N THR A 204 17.22 -16.89 4.20
CA THR A 204 18.40 -16.75 3.35
C THR A 204 18.55 -15.30 2.90
N SER A 205 19.71 -14.69 3.13
CA SER A 205 20.05 -13.37 2.56
C SER A 205 20.54 -13.58 1.13
N ILE A 206 19.61 -13.82 0.19
CA ILE A 206 19.93 -14.20 -1.19
C ILE A 206 20.48 -13.02 -2.00
N ILE A 207 20.13 -11.78 -1.66
CA ILE A 207 20.54 -10.59 -2.38
C ILE A 207 21.44 -9.75 -1.50
N SER A 208 22.60 -9.37 -2.02
CA SER A 208 23.51 -8.40 -1.39
C SER A 208 23.38 -7.04 -2.07
N ILE A 209 23.80 -5.99 -1.38
CA ILE A 209 23.83 -4.63 -1.92
C ILE A 209 24.68 -4.54 -3.19
N GLU A 210 25.73 -5.38 -3.29
CA GLU A 210 26.60 -5.46 -4.46
C GLU A 210 25.84 -5.81 -5.76
N LEU A 211 24.76 -6.59 -5.65
CA LEU A 211 23.93 -6.92 -6.80
C LEU A 211 23.16 -5.69 -7.32
N LEU A 212 22.74 -4.78 -6.43
CA LEU A 212 22.07 -3.53 -6.83
C LEU A 212 23.02 -2.58 -7.55
N TYR A 213 24.30 -2.52 -7.14
CA TYR A 213 25.31 -1.72 -7.86
C TYR A 213 25.58 -2.22 -9.29
N ARG A 214 25.27 -3.48 -9.59
CA ARG A 214 25.38 -4.03 -10.95
C ARG A 214 24.25 -3.60 -11.88
N VAL A 215 23.18 -2.99 -11.35
CA VAL A 215 22.09 -2.48 -12.18
C VAL A 215 22.58 -1.23 -12.93
N PRO A 216 22.69 -1.25 -14.28
CA PRO A 216 23.31 -0.18 -15.05
C PRO A 216 22.33 1.00 -15.28
N ILE A 217 21.71 1.49 -14.23
CA ILE A 217 20.77 2.62 -14.28
C ILE A 217 21.35 3.72 -13.38
N PRO A 218 21.91 4.81 -13.95
CA PRO A 218 22.58 5.87 -13.20
C PRO A 218 21.72 6.43 -12.07
N PHE A 219 20.47 6.70 -12.34
CA PHE A 219 19.50 7.21 -11.36
C PHE A 219 19.31 6.28 -10.13
N ILE A 220 19.36 4.96 -10.32
CA ILE A 220 19.28 3.99 -9.21
C ILE A 220 20.57 4.06 -8.39
N GLN A 221 21.71 4.13 -9.05
CA GLN A 221 23.03 4.22 -8.38
C GLN A 221 23.15 5.52 -7.57
N GLU A 222 22.73 6.67 -8.11
CA GLU A 222 22.70 7.94 -7.38
C GLU A 222 21.83 7.86 -6.13
N LYS A 223 20.64 7.27 -6.24
CA LYS A 223 19.76 7.06 -5.08
C LYS A 223 20.37 6.12 -4.04
N ILE A 224 21.04 5.05 -4.44
CA ILE A 224 21.72 4.14 -3.52
C ILE A 224 22.79 4.90 -2.72
N VAL A 225 23.63 5.68 -3.40
CA VAL A 225 24.68 6.48 -2.74
C VAL A 225 24.10 7.45 -1.72
N VAL A 226 23.06 8.20 -2.09
CA VAL A 226 22.38 9.15 -1.18
C VAL A 226 21.81 8.43 0.04
N TYR A 227 21.20 7.26 -0.15
CA TYR A 227 20.64 6.48 0.97
C TYR A 227 21.74 5.86 1.85
N GLU A 228 22.86 5.41 1.27
CA GLU A 228 24.01 4.92 2.07
C GLU A 228 24.60 6.03 2.93
N GLU A 229 24.71 7.24 2.40
CA GLU A 229 25.12 8.40 3.18
C GLU A 229 24.14 8.69 4.31
N MET A 230 22.83 8.66 4.03
CA MET A 230 21.80 8.82 5.06
C MET A 230 21.90 7.76 6.16
N ILE A 231 22.17 6.50 5.82
CA ILE A 231 22.35 5.41 6.79
C ILE A 231 23.59 5.65 7.66
N LYS A 232 24.68 6.17 7.08
CA LYS A 232 25.93 6.44 7.83
C LYS A 232 25.82 7.60 8.83
N TYR A 233 24.99 8.58 8.52
CA TYR A 233 24.85 9.81 9.33
C TYR A 233 23.63 9.82 10.25
N ALA A 234 22.71 8.91 10.09
CA ALA A 234 21.54 8.81 10.94
C ALA A 234 21.53 7.45 11.64
N ASP A 235 21.76 7.45 12.95
CA ASP A 235 21.50 6.31 13.85
C ASP A 235 20.05 5.77 13.75
N MET A 236 19.23 6.43 12.96
CA MET A 236 17.80 6.20 12.75
C MET A 236 17.50 5.04 11.79
N PHE A 237 18.48 4.54 11.03
CA PHE A 237 18.34 3.41 10.12
C PHE A 237 19.03 2.16 10.68
N SER A 238 18.61 1.73 11.89
CA SER A 238 18.97 0.42 12.41
C SER A 238 18.64 -0.69 11.42
N GLU A 239 19.36 -1.79 11.47
CA GLU A 239 19.10 -2.98 10.67
C GLU A 239 17.62 -3.35 10.70
N LEU A 240 17.03 -3.62 9.51
CA LEU A 240 15.64 -4.02 9.42
C LEU A 240 15.41 -5.35 10.16
N ASN A 241 14.70 -5.30 11.26
CA ASN A 241 14.24 -6.52 11.90
C ASN A 241 13.18 -7.20 11.03
N LYS A 242 13.59 -8.19 10.22
CA LYS A 242 12.68 -8.98 9.39
C LYS A 242 11.57 -9.68 10.19
N PHE A 243 11.85 -9.97 11.46
CA PHE A 243 10.95 -10.69 12.34
C PHE A 243 10.14 -9.75 13.26
N ASN A 244 9.95 -8.49 12.85
CA ASN A 244 9.04 -7.62 13.56
C ASN A 244 7.60 -8.16 13.52
N ILE A 245 6.79 -7.79 14.51
CA ILE A 245 5.44 -8.34 14.71
C ILE A 245 4.54 -8.16 13.49
N MET A 246 4.65 -7.04 12.76
CA MET A 246 3.84 -6.77 11.57
C MET A 246 4.21 -7.69 10.40
N ALA A 247 5.51 -7.92 10.19
CA ALA A 247 5.99 -8.83 9.15
C ALA A 247 5.62 -10.28 9.45
N LEU A 248 5.73 -10.71 10.71
CA LEU A 248 5.30 -12.05 11.13
C LEU A 248 3.79 -12.23 11.01
N PHE A 249 3.00 -11.23 11.39
CA PHE A 249 1.56 -11.27 11.22
C PHE A 249 1.16 -11.36 9.75
N ARG A 250 1.83 -10.64 8.88
CA ARG A 250 1.60 -10.69 7.43
C ARG A 250 1.93 -12.07 6.87
N LEU A 251 3.05 -12.65 7.30
CA LEU A 251 3.43 -14.01 6.92
C LEU A 251 2.39 -15.05 7.40
N PHE A 252 1.92 -14.91 8.64
CA PHE A 252 0.85 -15.74 9.20
C PHE A 252 -0.43 -15.62 8.37
N THR A 253 -0.88 -14.40 8.08
CA THR A 253 -2.06 -14.13 7.25
C THR A 253 -1.93 -14.78 5.87
N TYR A 254 -0.77 -14.68 5.24
CA TYR A 254 -0.50 -15.30 3.96
C TYR A 254 -0.67 -16.82 4.01
N TYR A 255 -0.09 -17.49 5.01
CA TYR A 255 -0.22 -18.94 5.15
C TYR A 255 -1.65 -19.37 5.52
N MET A 256 -2.38 -18.60 6.30
CA MET A 256 -3.80 -18.85 6.58
C MET A 256 -4.65 -18.76 5.31
N LEU A 257 -4.44 -17.73 4.48
CA LEU A 257 -5.10 -17.59 3.19
C LEU A 257 -4.74 -18.73 2.23
N LEU A 258 -3.48 -19.15 2.21
CA LEU A 258 -3.00 -20.25 1.38
C LEU A 258 -3.64 -21.56 1.82
N TRP A 259 -3.74 -21.83 3.11
CA TRP A 259 -4.41 -23.00 3.68
C TRP A 259 -5.91 -23.04 3.34
N LYS A 260 -6.58 -21.88 3.40
CA LYS A 260 -8.02 -21.75 3.15
C LYS A 260 -8.35 -21.44 1.69
N CYS A 261 -7.37 -21.39 0.80
CA CYS A 261 -7.54 -20.90 -0.58
C CYS A 261 -8.66 -21.61 -1.35
N ASN A 262 -8.82 -22.94 -1.18
CA ASN A 262 -9.86 -23.71 -1.85
C ASN A 262 -11.28 -23.35 -1.36
N THR A 263 -11.43 -22.98 -0.08
CA THR A 263 -12.70 -22.53 0.49
C THR A 263 -13.05 -21.13 -0.02
N ILE A 264 -12.07 -20.23 0.03
CA ILE A 264 -12.23 -18.84 -0.39
C ILE A 264 -12.45 -18.75 -1.91
N ALA A 265 -11.75 -19.56 -2.70
CA ALA A 265 -11.85 -19.55 -4.17
C ALA A 265 -13.25 -19.90 -4.70
N LYS A 266 -14.11 -20.57 -3.90
CA LYS A 266 -15.51 -20.84 -4.26
C LYS A 266 -16.35 -19.56 -4.32
N VAL A 267 -16.01 -18.55 -3.50
CA VAL A 267 -16.69 -17.25 -3.43
C VAL A 267 -15.90 -16.19 -4.18
N TYR A 268 -14.58 -16.27 -4.13
CA TYR A 268 -13.66 -15.32 -4.76
C TYR A 268 -12.68 -16.03 -5.72
N PRO A 269 -13.05 -16.15 -7.01
CA PRO A 269 -12.25 -16.91 -8.01
C PRO A 269 -10.84 -16.35 -8.26
N ASN A 270 -10.60 -15.09 -7.91
CA ASN A 270 -9.31 -14.40 -8.15
C ASN A 270 -8.25 -14.69 -7.06
N MET A 271 -8.51 -15.65 -6.16
CA MET A 271 -7.62 -15.97 -5.04
C MET A 271 -6.19 -16.35 -5.48
N SER A 272 -6.06 -17.00 -6.63
CA SER A 272 -4.74 -17.44 -7.14
C SER A 272 -3.79 -16.27 -7.41
N ILE A 273 -4.26 -15.19 -8.02
CA ILE A 273 -3.41 -14.03 -8.32
C ILE A 273 -3.08 -13.24 -7.05
N VAL A 274 -4.03 -13.11 -6.12
CA VAL A 274 -3.83 -12.45 -4.83
C VAL A 274 -2.69 -13.12 -4.05
N LEU A 275 -2.74 -14.46 -3.92
CA LEU A 275 -1.69 -15.23 -3.24
C LEU A 275 -0.31 -15.08 -3.88
N LYS A 276 -0.25 -15.06 -5.22
CA LYS A 276 1.03 -14.86 -5.95
C LYS A 276 1.62 -13.48 -5.68
N ILE A 277 0.78 -12.44 -5.66
CA ILE A 277 1.21 -11.07 -5.38
C ILE A 277 1.66 -10.94 -3.92
N MET A 278 0.92 -11.50 -2.96
CA MET A 278 1.34 -11.52 -1.55
C MET A 278 2.68 -12.24 -1.36
N CYS A 279 2.83 -13.44 -1.98
CA CYS A 279 4.09 -14.18 -1.96
C CYS A 279 5.24 -13.33 -2.49
N TYR A 280 5.06 -12.70 -3.65
CA TYR A 280 6.05 -11.82 -4.25
C TYR A 280 6.42 -10.66 -3.33
N SER A 281 5.42 -10.00 -2.72
CA SER A 281 5.66 -8.89 -1.80
C SER A 281 6.48 -9.31 -0.57
N ILE A 282 6.16 -10.48 0.02
CA ILE A 282 6.91 -11.04 1.15
C ILE A 282 8.35 -11.35 0.74
N CYS A 283 8.54 -11.96 -0.43
CA CYS A 283 9.88 -12.27 -0.94
C CYS A 283 10.70 -11.00 -1.22
N VAL A 284 10.11 -9.97 -1.82
CA VAL A 284 10.79 -8.69 -2.09
C VAL A 284 11.21 -8.02 -0.78
N TYR A 285 10.32 -7.96 0.22
CA TYR A 285 10.65 -7.42 1.53
C TYR A 285 11.84 -8.12 2.17
N SER A 286 11.81 -9.46 2.19
CA SER A 286 12.87 -10.25 2.81
C SER A 286 14.19 -10.17 2.02
N ALA A 287 14.10 -10.17 0.69
CA ALA A 287 15.26 -10.09 -0.18
C ALA A 287 15.97 -8.74 -0.12
N LEU A 288 15.22 -7.65 0.05
CA LEU A 288 15.75 -6.28 0.16
C LEU A 288 16.02 -5.85 1.61
N SER A 289 15.93 -6.74 2.58
CA SER A 289 16.05 -6.39 4.01
C SER A 289 17.39 -5.79 4.41
N PHE A 290 18.46 -6.03 3.63
CA PHE A 290 19.76 -5.35 3.78
C PHE A 290 19.70 -3.85 3.46
N PHE A 291 18.59 -3.38 2.82
CA PHE A 291 18.36 -1.99 2.50
C PHE A 291 16.96 -1.55 3.00
N PRO A 292 16.83 -1.22 4.29
CA PRO A 292 15.57 -1.09 5.01
C PRO A 292 14.53 -0.21 4.31
N VAL A 293 14.94 0.97 3.87
CA VAL A 293 14.05 1.95 3.23
C VAL A 293 13.42 1.40 1.94
N PHE A 294 14.22 0.71 1.11
CA PHE A 294 13.71 0.10 -0.12
C PHE A 294 12.82 -1.11 0.16
N ALA A 295 13.19 -1.93 1.14
CA ALA A 295 12.41 -3.10 1.53
C ALA A 295 10.99 -2.70 1.98
N VAL A 296 10.91 -1.72 2.88
CA VAL A 296 9.63 -1.23 3.42
C VAL A 296 8.81 -0.57 2.32
N ARG A 297 9.38 0.35 1.53
CA ARG A 297 8.65 1.04 0.46
C ARG A 297 8.16 0.11 -0.65
N ALA A 298 8.99 -0.88 -1.05
CA ALA A 298 8.57 -1.88 -2.02
C ALA A 298 7.45 -2.76 -1.46
N GLN A 299 7.56 -3.16 -0.19
CA GLN A 299 6.52 -3.92 0.50
C GLN A 299 5.21 -3.14 0.62
N GLU A 300 5.24 -1.88 1.05
CA GLU A 300 4.05 -1.04 1.17
C GLU A 300 3.35 -0.86 -0.17
N LEU A 301 4.10 -0.69 -1.25
CA LEU A 301 3.56 -0.50 -2.59
C LEU A 301 2.96 -1.80 -3.17
N ILE A 302 3.70 -2.92 -3.16
CA ILE A 302 3.19 -4.21 -3.64
C ILE A 302 2.10 -4.71 -2.70
N GLY A 303 2.27 -4.47 -1.41
CA GLY A 303 1.44 -4.93 -0.31
C GLY A 303 0.09 -4.25 -0.19
N VAL A 304 -0.25 -3.27 -1.01
CA VAL A 304 -1.62 -2.73 -1.05
C VAL A 304 -2.66 -3.81 -1.37
N ILE A 305 -2.26 -4.94 -1.95
CA ILE A 305 -3.13 -6.10 -2.16
C ILE A 305 -3.64 -6.69 -0.83
N ASP A 306 -2.95 -6.44 0.29
CA ASP A 306 -3.30 -7.00 1.59
C ASP A 306 -4.65 -6.50 2.09
N PHE A 307 -5.07 -5.28 1.75
CA PHE A 307 -6.41 -4.81 2.13
C PHE A 307 -7.53 -5.43 1.28
N VAL A 308 -7.20 -6.08 0.15
CA VAL A 308 -8.12 -6.98 -0.56
C VAL A 308 -8.04 -8.39 0.02
N ALA A 309 -6.83 -8.85 0.34
CA ALA A 309 -6.56 -10.23 0.74
C ALA A 309 -7.02 -10.53 2.19
N LEU A 310 -6.69 -9.66 3.14
CA LEU A 310 -6.99 -9.87 4.56
C LEU A 310 -8.50 -10.02 4.84
N PRO A 311 -9.40 -9.18 4.26
CA PRO A 311 -10.84 -9.33 4.38
C PRO A 311 -11.35 -10.70 3.92
N LEU A 312 -10.70 -11.34 2.94
CA LEU A 312 -11.10 -12.66 2.46
C LEU A 312 -11.00 -13.75 3.54
N LEU A 313 -10.24 -13.53 4.61
CA LEU A 313 -10.26 -14.42 5.78
C LEU A 313 -11.64 -14.50 6.42
N ALA A 314 -12.44 -13.44 6.36
CA ALA A 314 -13.80 -13.47 6.88
C ALA A 314 -14.68 -14.51 6.16
N LEU A 315 -14.37 -14.81 4.89
CA LEU A 315 -15.06 -15.84 4.11
C LEU A 315 -14.61 -17.26 4.45
N ALA A 316 -13.47 -17.42 5.12
CA ALA A 316 -12.87 -18.73 5.45
C ALA A 316 -13.42 -19.35 6.73
N PHE A 317 -14.04 -18.55 7.60
CA PHE A 317 -14.52 -18.98 8.90
C PHE A 317 -16.06 -19.09 8.95
N ARG A 318 -16.53 -20.03 9.76
CA ARG A 318 -17.97 -20.15 10.07
C ARG A 318 -18.13 -20.22 11.58
N PRO A 319 -19.02 -19.45 12.19
CA PRO A 319 -19.91 -18.46 11.55
C PRO A 319 -19.14 -17.23 11.00
N ASN A 320 -19.65 -16.62 9.96
CA ASN A 320 -18.98 -15.51 9.23
C ASN A 320 -18.67 -14.29 10.13
N TRP A 321 -19.52 -14.03 11.14
CA TRP A 321 -19.31 -12.91 12.06
C TRP A 321 -17.97 -13.02 12.83
N PHE A 322 -17.51 -14.24 13.12
CA PHE A 322 -16.23 -14.45 13.80
C PHE A 322 -15.04 -14.00 12.94
N GLY A 323 -15.05 -14.37 11.66
CA GLY A 323 -14.00 -13.92 10.73
C GLY A 323 -14.03 -12.40 10.52
N ARG A 324 -15.22 -11.79 10.44
CA ARG A 324 -15.37 -10.32 10.35
C ARG A 324 -14.81 -9.63 11.59
N LEU A 325 -15.19 -10.12 12.78
CA LEU A 325 -14.69 -9.57 14.04
C LEU A 325 -13.17 -9.65 14.14
N ALA A 326 -12.57 -10.78 13.74
CA ALA A 326 -11.12 -10.94 13.74
C ALA A 326 -10.42 -9.90 12.84
N VAL A 327 -10.94 -9.65 11.63
CA VAL A 327 -10.40 -8.63 10.72
C VAL A 327 -10.58 -7.22 11.28
N ILE A 328 -11.73 -6.92 11.89
CA ILE A 328 -11.98 -5.62 12.52
C ILE A 328 -11.03 -5.38 13.69
N LEU A 329 -10.86 -6.37 14.57
CA LEU A 329 -9.94 -6.26 15.71
C LEU A 329 -8.49 -6.06 15.24
N TYR A 330 -8.09 -6.74 14.17
CA TYR A 330 -6.80 -6.51 13.53
C TYR A 330 -6.69 -5.04 13.05
N ALA A 331 -7.65 -4.58 12.28
CA ALA A 331 -7.63 -3.22 11.72
C ALA A 331 -7.58 -2.16 12.82
N VAL A 332 -8.41 -2.30 13.86
CA VAL A 332 -8.38 -1.39 15.02
C VAL A 332 -7.04 -1.47 15.74
N GLY A 333 -6.49 -2.67 15.96
CA GLY A 333 -5.20 -2.86 16.62
C GLY A 333 -4.05 -2.20 15.85
N VAL A 334 -4.03 -2.33 14.51
CA VAL A 334 -3.01 -1.70 13.66
C VAL A 334 -3.16 -0.17 13.68
N PHE A 335 -4.38 0.35 13.56
CA PHE A 335 -4.62 1.79 13.66
C PHE A 335 -4.13 2.36 15.00
N MET A 336 -4.41 1.67 16.11
CA MET A 336 -3.91 2.08 17.42
C MET A 336 -2.37 2.03 17.50
N ALA A 337 -1.75 1.02 16.90
CA ALA A 337 -0.30 0.93 16.83
C ALA A 337 0.31 2.08 16.02
N ASP A 338 -0.27 2.43 14.88
CA ASP A 338 0.19 3.55 14.05
C ASP A 338 0.07 4.89 14.77
N MET A 339 -0.98 5.07 15.58
CA MET A 339 -1.21 6.29 16.35
C MET A 339 -0.32 6.43 17.58
N PHE A 340 -0.12 5.34 18.33
CA PHE A 340 0.46 5.40 19.68
C PHE A 340 1.83 4.73 19.82
N LEU A 341 2.22 3.83 18.91
CA LEU A 341 3.53 3.16 18.96
C LEU A 341 4.51 3.68 17.89
N TYR A 342 3.99 3.99 16.70
CA TYR A 342 4.83 4.43 15.58
C TYR A 342 4.79 5.94 15.36
N ASP A 343 3.88 6.66 16.03
CA ASP A 343 3.71 8.12 15.96
C ASP A 343 3.71 8.63 14.50
N TYR A 344 2.94 7.95 13.62
CA TYR A 344 2.84 8.39 12.23
C TYR A 344 2.17 9.74 12.11
N LEU A 345 1.21 10.04 12.99
CA LEU A 345 0.53 11.34 13.05
C LEU A 345 0.75 11.98 14.42
N LYS A 346 0.96 13.30 14.42
CA LYS A 346 1.14 14.08 15.63
C LYS A 346 -0.19 14.58 16.19
N PHE A 347 -0.40 14.43 17.48
CA PHE A 347 -1.64 14.85 18.15
C PHE A 347 -1.72 16.37 18.38
N ASP A 348 -0.59 17.06 18.41
CA ASP A 348 -0.46 18.47 18.77
C ASP A 348 -0.43 19.40 17.53
N ALA A 349 -0.71 18.88 16.34
CA ALA A 349 -0.72 19.63 15.08
C ALA A 349 -2.10 20.26 14.79
#